data_24bab675a443f18ca6a68306dcf16c8f
#
_entry.id   24bab675a443f18ca6a68306dcf16c8f
#
_cell.length_a   1.000
_cell.length_b   1.000
_cell.length_c   1.000
_cell.angle_alpha   90.00
_cell.angle_beta   90.00
_cell.angle_gamma   90.00
#
_symmetry.space_group_name_H-M   'P 1'
#
loop_
_entity.id
_entity.type
_entity.pdbx_description
1 polymer ?
#
loop_
_entity_poly.entity_id
_entity_poly.type
_entity_poly.pdbx_seq_one_letter_code
_entity_poly.pdbx_strand_id
1 'polypeptide(L)'
;WERKFFANVNRLDTLGAGALVGPDGMAVDDEGNLYVGVVGQGDIVVLNPNGELIGNYHIEEGSPTNIAFSMSNPKTALITDAGRHRLYLAENSVNGSSLFYC
;
A
#
# COMPACT_ATOMS: atom_id res chain seq x y z
N TRP A 1 -18.66 -18.69 4.08
CA TRP A 1 -17.45 -18.47 3.30
C TRP A 1 -16.21 -18.95 4.05
N GLU A 2 -15.18 -19.33 3.32
CA GLU A 2 -13.94 -19.84 3.89
C GLU A 2 -12.87 -18.77 3.94
N ARG A 3 -12.07 -18.81 4.99
CA ARG A 3 -10.88 -17.99 5.11
C ARG A 3 -9.71 -18.77 4.51
N LYS A 4 -8.98 -18.12 3.59
CA LYS A 4 -7.77 -18.68 2.99
C LYS A 4 -6.62 -17.72 3.17
N PHE A 5 -5.41 -18.27 3.37
CA PHE A 5 -4.20 -17.48 3.32
C PHE A 5 -4.00 -16.98 1.89
N PHE A 6 -3.68 -15.69 1.72
CA PHE A 6 -3.47 -15.09 0.41
C PHE A 6 -2.00 -14.68 0.20
N ALA A 7 -1.45 -13.87 1.10
CA ALA A 7 -0.08 -13.39 0.98
C ALA A 7 0.45 -12.86 2.32
N ASN A 8 1.77 -12.83 2.45
CA ASN A 8 2.44 -12.14 3.54
C ASN A 8 3.03 -10.85 2.97
N VAL A 9 2.63 -9.71 3.53
CA VAL A 9 3.04 -8.39 3.03
C VAL A 9 4.20 -7.78 3.81
N ASN A 10 4.55 -8.36 4.96
CA ASN A 10 5.64 -7.84 5.77
C ASN A 10 6.99 -8.31 5.23
N ARG A 11 7.98 -7.43 5.28
CA ARG A 11 9.36 -7.83 5.00
C ARG A 11 9.89 -8.68 6.15
N LEU A 12 10.77 -9.61 5.82
CA LEU A 12 11.34 -10.51 6.84
C LEU A 12 12.14 -9.74 7.91
N ASP A 13 12.79 -8.66 7.52
CA ASP A 13 13.59 -7.84 8.44
C ASP A 13 12.76 -7.05 9.45
N THR A 14 11.43 -6.99 9.27
CA THR A 14 10.55 -6.33 10.23
C THR A 14 9.87 -7.31 11.19
N LEU A 15 10.03 -8.61 10.97
CA LEU A 15 9.44 -9.62 11.83
C LEU A 15 10.16 -9.61 13.19
N GLY A 16 9.38 -9.58 14.26
CA GLY A 16 9.93 -9.59 15.60
C GLY A 16 10.55 -8.28 16.06
N ALA A 17 10.32 -7.21 15.34
CA ALA A 17 10.91 -5.90 15.67
C ALA A 17 10.31 -5.24 16.91
N GLY A 18 9.33 -5.84 17.54
CA GLY A 18 8.70 -5.31 18.75
C GLY A 18 7.72 -4.19 18.52
N ALA A 19 7.67 -3.62 17.34
CA ALA A 19 6.72 -2.58 16.94
C ALA A 19 5.54 -3.23 16.22
N LEU A 20 4.42 -2.52 16.17
CA LEU A 20 3.27 -2.96 15.39
C LEU A 20 3.61 -2.79 13.90
N VAL A 21 3.77 -3.88 13.20
CA VAL A 21 4.04 -3.92 11.76
C VAL A 21 3.07 -4.87 11.10
N GLY A 22 2.31 -4.40 10.13
CA GLY A 22 1.38 -5.26 9.44
C GLY A 22 0.45 -4.51 8.50
N PRO A 23 -0.35 -5.27 7.74
CA PRO A 23 -1.30 -4.66 6.82
C PRO A 23 -2.41 -3.95 7.57
N ASP A 24 -2.83 -2.82 7.02
CA ASP A 24 -3.94 -2.04 7.54
C ASP A 24 -4.99 -1.86 6.43
N GLY A 25 -5.09 -0.68 5.84
CA GLY A 25 -6.05 -0.44 4.78
C GLY A 25 -5.58 -0.91 3.41
N MET A 26 -6.50 -1.16 2.51
CA MET A 26 -6.19 -1.64 1.17
C MET A 26 -7.24 -1.23 0.16
N ALA A 27 -6.86 -1.27 -1.13
CA ALA A 27 -7.77 -1.00 -2.24
C ALA A 27 -7.37 -1.85 -3.44
N VAL A 28 -8.31 -2.06 -4.35
CA VAL A 28 -8.11 -2.85 -5.57
C VAL A 28 -8.23 -1.92 -6.77
N ASP A 29 -7.30 -2.02 -7.71
CA ASP A 29 -7.41 -1.28 -8.96
C ASP A 29 -8.30 -2.02 -9.97
N ASP A 30 -8.49 -1.42 -11.15
CA ASP A 30 -9.37 -1.99 -12.16
C ASP A 30 -8.79 -3.22 -12.87
N GLU A 31 -7.52 -3.54 -12.64
CA GLU A 31 -6.89 -4.76 -13.14
C GLU A 31 -6.92 -5.89 -12.09
N GLY A 32 -7.50 -5.62 -10.92
CA GLY A 32 -7.58 -6.60 -9.85
C GLY A 32 -6.35 -6.65 -8.96
N ASN A 33 -5.42 -5.70 -9.09
CA ASN A 33 -4.26 -5.65 -8.22
C ASN A 33 -4.62 -5.03 -6.88
N LEU A 34 -4.08 -5.59 -5.82
CA LEU A 34 -4.37 -5.20 -4.45
C LEU A 34 -3.23 -4.35 -3.90
N TYR A 35 -3.57 -3.16 -3.43
CA TYR A 35 -2.62 -2.22 -2.83
C TYR A 35 -2.88 -2.22 -1.33
N VAL A 36 -1.83 -2.52 -0.55
CA VAL A 36 -1.95 -2.70 0.90
C VAL A 36 -0.99 -1.75 1.61
N GLY A 37 -1.53 -0.91 2.49
CA GLY A 37 -0.71 -0.09 3.38
C GLY A 37 -0.16 -0.95 4.51
N VAL A 38 1.16 -0.97 4.68
CA VAL A 38 1.81 -1.77 5.73
C VAL A 38 2.32 -0.83 6.80
N VAL A 39 1.56 -0.74 7.87
CA VAL A 39 1.84 0.11 9.03
C VAL A 39 3.14 -0.33 9.69
N GLY A 40 3.97 0.62 10.06
CA GLY A 40 5.24 0.37 10.73
C GLY A 40 6.38 -0.01 9.79
N GLN A 41 6.08 -0.31 8.53
CA GLN A 41 7.08 -0.68 7.53
C GLN A 41 7.34 0.45 6.53
N GLY A 42 6.35 1.29 6.30
CA GLY A 42 6.48 2.42 5.38
C GLY A 42 6.20 2.07 3.93
N ASP A 43 5.54 0.96 3.68
CA ASP A 43 5.32 0.47 2.31
C ASP A 43 3.85 0.46 1.91
N ILE A 44 3.61 0.73 0.64
CA ILE A 44 2.40 0.29 -0.04
C ILE A 44 2.82 -0.90 -0.90
N VAL A 45 2.39 -2.07 -0.53
CA VAL A 45 2.70 -3.32 -1.22
C VAL A 45 1.64 -3.59 -2.26
N VAL A 46 2.05 -3.96 -3.47
CA VAL A 46 1.11 -4.26 -4.56
C VAL A 46 1.20 -5.74 -4.90
N LEU A 47 0.05 -6.39 -4.86
CA LEU A 47 -0.08 -7.82 -5.15
C LEU A 47 -0.99 -7.99 -6.37
N ASN A 48 -0.68 -8.96 -7.21
CA ASN A 48 -1.58 -9.32 -8.30
C ASN A 48 -2.73 -10.20 -7.80
N PRO A 49 -3.72 -10.55 -8.66
CA PRO A 49 -4.84 -11.38 -8.21
C PRO A 49 -4.45 -12.76 -7.68
N ASN A 50 -3.24 -13.23 -7.98
CA ASN A 50 -2.74 -14.51 -7.48
C ASN A 50 -1.97 -14.39 -6.16
N GLY A 51 -1.88 -13.18 -5.61
CA GLY A 51 -1.15 -12.94 -4.36
C GLY A 51 0.35 -12.76 -4.53
N GLU A 52 0.82 -12.60 -5.76
CA GLU A 52 2.24 -12.39 -6.04
C GLU A 52 2.59 -10.91 -5.92
N LEU A 53 3.75 -10.61 -5.34
CA LEU A 53 4.25 -9.25 -5.19
C LEU A 53 4.66 -8.71 -6.56
N ILE A 54 4.04 -7.61 -6.98
CA ILE A 54 4.35 -6.97 -8.26
C ILE A 54 4.88 -5.55 -8.12
N GLY A 55 4.82 -4.99 -6.92
CA GLY A 55 5.33 -3.64 -6.68
C GLY A 55 5.37 -3.28 -5.22
N ASN A 56 6.13 -2.24 -4.92
CA ASN A 56 6.25 -1.70 -3.59
C ASN A 56 6.59 -0.21 -3.70
N TYR A 57 5.76 0.63 -3.08
CA TYR A 57 6.02 2.06 -2.99
C TYR A 57 6.44 2.37 -1.56
N HIS A 58 7.72 2.67 -1.38
CA HIS A 58 8.23 2.99 -0.05
C HIS A 58 8.07 4.48 0.24
N ILE A 59 7.52 4.78 1.43
CA ILE A 59 7.37 6.14 1.93
C ILE A 59 8.39 6.33 3.04
N GLU A 60 9.40 7.14 2.79
CA GLU A 60 10.47 7.39 3.74
C GLU A 60 9.91 7.91 5.06
N GLU A 61 10.25 7.26 6.16
CA GLU A 61 9.75 7.59 7.50
C GLU A 61 8.22 7.57 7.60
N GLY A 62 7.56 6.89 6.66
CA GLY A 62 6.11 6.82 6.61
C GLY A 62 5.54 5.62 7.33
N SER A 63 4.25 5.70 7.59
CA SER A 63 3.47 4.59 8.11
C SER A 63 2.09 4.63 7.44
N PRO A 64 2.00 4.16 6.20
CA PRO A 64 0.75 4.24 5.44
C PRO A 64 -0.31 3.33 6.05
N THR A 65 -1.52 3.87 6.21
CA THR A 65 -2.61 3.17 6.87
C THR A 65 -3.73 2.80 5.91
N ASN A 66 -3.88 3.53 4.81
CA ASN A 66 -4.95 3.25 3.86
C ASN A 66 -4.63 3.86 2.50
N ILE A 67 -5.34 3.39 1.49
CA ILE A 67 -5.23 3.90 0.13
C ILE A 67 -6.61 3.85 -0.53
N ALA A 68 -6.91 4.87 -1.33
CA ALA A 68 -8.14 4.93 -2.10
C ALA A 68 -7.82 5.42 -3.50
N PHE A 69 -8.51 4.88 -4.48
CA PHE A 69 -8.33 5.28 -5.88
C PHE A 69 -9.44 6.20 -6.34
N SER A 70 -9.05 7.24 -7.06
CA SER A 70 -9.97 8.04 -7.86
C SER A 70 -10.03 7.41 -9.25
N MET A 71 -11.23 7.26 -9.78
CA MET A 71 -11.42 6.72 -11.12
C MET A 71 -11.38 7.79 -12.21
N SER A 72 -11.03 9.01 -11.86
CA SER A 72 -10.87 10.10 -12.83
C SER A 72 -9.63 9.88 -13.69
N ASN A 73 -9.44 10.73 -14.69
CA ASN A 73 -8.29 10.66 -15.58
C ASN A 73 -7.42 11.91 -15.39
N PRO A 74 -6.14 11.80 -15.00
CA PRO A 74 -5.45 10.53 -14.76
C PRO A 74 -5.94 9.83 -13.50
N LYS A 75 -5.76 8.53 -13.45
CA LYS A 75 -6.07 7.78 -12.25
C LYS A 75 -5.14 8.22 -11.13
N THR A 76 -5.72 8.49 -9.98
CA THR A 76 -4.96 8.94 -8.82
C THR A 76 -5.28 8.08 -7.62
N ALA A 77 -4.31 7.97 -6.74
CA ALA A 77 -4.49 7.33 -5.45
C ALA A 77 -4.21 8.33 -4.34
N LEU A 78 -5.00 8.25 -3.28
CA LEU A 78 -4.78 9.02 -2.06
C LEU A 78 -4.36 8.04 -0.99
N ILE A 79 -3.27 8.36 -0.29
CA ILE A 79 -2.68 7.50 0.72
C ILE A 79 -2.64 8.26 2.04
N THR A 80 -3.22 7.67 3.08
CA THR A 80 -3.14 8.23 4.43
C THR A 80 -1.88 7.70 5.11
N ASP A 81 -1.12 8.60 5.72
CA ASP A 81 0.13 8.28 6.38
C ASP A 81 0.10 8.78 7.83
N ALA A 82 0.03 7.85 8.77
CA ALA A 82 0.01 8.18 10.18
C ALA A 82 1.39 8.56 10.71
N GLY A 83 2.45 8.07 10.08
CA GLY A 83 3.82 8.33 10.54
C GLY A 83 4.20 9.79 10.50
N ARG A 84 3.73 10.52 9.51
CA ARG A 84 4.04 11.94 9.34
C ARG A 84 2.80 12.81 9.25
N HIS A 85 1.63 12.27 9.59
CA HIS A 85 0.35 12.99 9.58
C HIS A 85 0.03 13.63 8.23
N ARG A 86 0.20 12.86 7.14
CA ARG A 86 0.11 13.39 5.78
C ARG A 86 -0.86 12.60 4.92
N LEU A 87 -1.31 13.27 3.86
CA LEU A 87 -1.95 12.63 2.73
C LEU A 87 -1.00 12.75 1.54
N TYR A 88 -0.80 11.64 0.85
CA TYR A 88 -0.04 11.62 -0.38
C TYR A 88 -0.96 11.39 -1.57
N LEU A 89 -0.68 12.08 -2.66
CA LEU A 89 -1.36 11.90 -3.93
C LEU A 89 -0.41 11.21 -4.89
N ALA A 90 -0.84 10.08 -5.44
CA ALA A 90 -0.09 9.36 -6.46
C ALA A 90 -0.88 9.41 -7.76
N GLU A 91 -0.26 9.88 -8.84
CA GLU A 91 -0.88 9.92 -10.16
C GLU A 91 -0.39 8.77 -11.01
N ASN A 92 -1.28 8.23 -11.86
CA ASN A 92 -0.99 7.07 -12.73
C ASN A 92 -0.47 5.88 -11.93
N SER A 93 -1.15 5.60 -10.82
CA SER A 93 -0.69 4.66 -9.79
C SER A 93 -0.46 3.24 -10.30
N VAL A 94 -1.04 2.85 -11.41
CA VAL A 94 -0.91 1.50 -11.97
C VAL A 94 0.47 1.25 -12.55
N ASN A 95 1.26 2.28 -12.85
CA ASN A 95 2.54 2.15 -13.57
C ASN A 95 3.74 2.72 -12.82
N GLY A 96 3.74 2.65 -11.50
CA GLY A 96 4.90 3.06 -10.74
C GLY A 96 5.19 4.55 -10.75
N SER A 97 4.14 5.35 -10.72
CA SER A 97 4.27 6.80 -10.71
C SER A 97 4.78 7.32 -9.36
N SER A 98 5.27 8.55 -9.38
CA SER A 98 5.77 9.21 -8.19
C SER A 98 4.64 9.56 -7.23
N LEU A 99 4.94 9.52 -5.94
CA LEU A 99 4.03 10.02 -4.91
C LEU A 99 4.25 11.51 -4.73
N PHE A 100 3.14 12.24 -4.63
CA PHE A 100 3.17 13.67 -4.39
C PHE A 100 2.69 13.97 -2.98
N TYR A 101 3.37 14.86 -2.34
CA TYR A 101 3.06 15.32 -1.01
C TYR A 101 1.97 16.41 -1.07
N CYS A 102 0.94 16.26 -0.26
CA CYS A 102 -0.16 17.22 -0.20
C CYS A 102 -0.01 18.18 0.97
#